data_34a163e7238e717dd2c3098f2fb94eea
#
_entry.id   34a163e7238e717dd2c3098f2fb94eea
#
_cell.length_a   1.000
_cell.length_b   1.000
_cell.length_c   1.000
_cell.angle_alpha   90.00
_cell.angle_beta   90.00
_cell.angle_gamma   90.00
#
_symmetry.space_group_name_H-M   'P 1'
#
loop_
_entity.id
_entity.type
_entity.pdbx_description
1 polymer ?
#
loop_
_entity_poly.entity_id
_entity_poly.type
_entity_poly.pdbx_seq_one_letter_code
_entity_poly.pdbx_strand_id
1 'polypeptide(L)'
;FLQIGSRTTQQVWLRDDRRLSDFTEISRQLYVHRARTNPQDSFQLPRSQEELTSRFSAAAQRSDPLTRRPYQYIKQDATHYMLCAGFEAPSPVEWQGDPMWHHAAGHACIAFDVTRLDAYFPPSQHE
;
A
#
# COMPACT_ATOMS: atom_id res chain seq x y z
N PHE A 1 -19.92 -14.20 23.80
CA PHE A 1 -19.73 -14.57 22.44
C PHE A 1 -19.53 -13.36 21.54
N LEU A 2 -20.03 -12.24 21.98
CA LEU A 2 -19.73 -11.01 21.29
C LEU A 2 -18.24 -10.67 21.35
N GLN A 3 -17.58 -11.02 22.44
CA GLN A 3 -16.14 -10.80 22.56
C GLN A 3 -15.34 -11.61 21.56
N ILE A 4 -15.83 -12.78 21.18
CA ILE A 4 -15.16 -13.58 20.16
C ILE A 4 -15.12 -12.83 18.86
N GLY A 5 -16.23 -12.27 18.43
CA GLY A 5 -16.29 -11.45 17.24
C GLY A 5 -15.39 -10.22 17.34
N SER A 6 -15.37 -9.58 18.53
CA SER A 6 -14.55 -8.40 18.76
C SER A 6 -13.06 -8.69 18.58
N ARG A 7 -12.58 -9.80 19.15
CA ARG A 7 -11.18 -10.19 19.03
C ARG A 7 -10.80 -10.47 17.57
N THR A 8 -11.64 -11.19 16.85
CA THR A 8 -11.42 -11.45 15.45
C THR A 8 -11.40 -10.15 14.65
N THR A 9 -12.30 -9.23 14.98
CA THR A 9 -12.38 -7.94 14.32
C THR A 9 -11.10 -7.14 14.54
N GLN A 10 -10.54 -7.15 15.74
CA GLN A 10 -9.28 -6.46 16.02
C GLN A 10 -8.14 -7.03 15.17
N GLN A 11 -8.08 -8.35 15.03
CA GLN A 11 -7.06 -8.97 14.20
C GLN A 11 -7.20 -8.57 12.73
N VAL A 12 -8.43 -8.51 12.23
CA VAL A 12 -8.71 -8.06 10.88
C VAL A 12 -8.24 -6.62 10.68
N TRP A 13 -8.58 -5.74 11.61
CA TRP A 13 -8.18 -4.33 11.53
C TRP A 13 -6.67 -4.17 11.56
N LEU A 14 -5.97 -4.93 12.40
CA LEU A 14 -4.51 -4.85 12.47
C LEU A 14 -3.88 -5.29 11.15
N ARG A 15 -4.42 -6.33 10.52
CA ARG A 15 -3.89 -6.77 9.24
C ARG A 15 -4.16 -5.76 8.14
N ASP A 16 -5.34 -5.15 8.12
CA ASP A 16 -5.65 -4.11 7.12
C ASP A 16 -4.75 -2.88 7.31
N ASP A 17 -4.54 -2.46 8.55
CA ASP A 17 -3.61 -1.36 8.83
C ASP A 17 -2.18 -1.73 8.41
N ARG A 18 -1.78 -2.98 8.59
CA ARG A 18 -0.47 -3.45 8.14
C ARG A 18 -0.36 -3.37 6.62
N ARG A 19 -1.43 -3.69 5.89
CA ARG A 19 -1.43 -3.60 4.44
C ARG A 19 -1.20 -2.16 3.98
N LEU A 20 -1.88 -1.21 4.61
CA LEU A 20 -1.67 0.21 4.30
C LEU A 20 -0.27 0.67 4.66
N SER A 21 0.26 0.21 5.77
CA SER A 21 1.62 0.54 6.19
C SER A 21 2.64 -0.03 5.19
N ASP A 22 2.42 -1.24 4.71
CA ASP A 22 3.30 -1.84 3.71
C ASP A 22 3.27 -1.04 2.40
N PHE A 23 2.09 -0.59 1.99
CA PHE A 23 1.96 0.29 0.82
C PHE A 23 2.76 1.56 1.01
N THR A 24 2.70 2.15 2.20
CA THR A 24 3.45 3.36 2.51
C THR A 24 4.95 3.14 2.36
N GLU A 25 5.45 2.03 2.88
CA GLU A 25 6.89 1.75 2.80
C GLU A 25 7.34 1.50 1.37
N ILE A 26 6.53 0.80 0.57
CA ILE A 26 6.84 0.57 -0.83
C ILE A 26 6.85 1.89 -1.59
N SER A 27 5.84 2.71 -1.39
CA SER A 27 5.74 4.00 -2.09
C SER A 27 6.86 4.96 -1.66
N ARG A 28 7.23 4.91 -0.38
CA ARG A 28 8.35 5.73 0.10
C ARG A 28 9.65 5.36 -0.58
N GLN A 29 9.93 4.08 -0.72
CA GLN A 29 11.16 3.65 -1.37
C GLN A 29 11.18 4.06 -2.85
N LEU A 30 10.05 3.95 -3.54
CA LEU A 30 9.94 4.41 -4.92
C LEU A 30 10.20 5.92 -5.02
N TYR A 31 9.59 6.69 -4.13
CA TYR A 31 9.78 8.14 -4.12
C TYR A 31 11.24 8.51 -3.88
N VAL A 32 11.87 7.93 -2.89
CA VAL A 32 13.25 8.23 -2.53
C VAL A 32 14.20 7.86 -3.67
N HIS A 33 13.96 6.69 -4.28
CA HIS A 33 14.80 6.26 -5.39
C HIS A 33 14.69 7.24 -6.57
N ARG A 34 13.48 7.67 -6.88
CA ARG A 34 13.27 8.66 -7.94
C ARG A 34 13.97 9.98 -7.62
N ALA A 35 13.83 10.44 -6.38
CA ALA A 35 14.42 11.72 -5.96
C ALA A 35 15.94 11.70 -6.03
N ARG A 36 16.56 10.53 -5.86
CA ARG A 36 18.01 10.37 -5.90
C ARG A 36 18.54 10.04 -7.29
N THR A 37 17.66 9.76 -8.23
CA THR A 37 18.09 9.44 -9.59
C THR A 37 18.55 10.70 -10.28
N ASN A 38 19.72 10.62 -10.94
CA ASN A 38 20.24 11.73 -11.72
C ASN A 38 19.24 12.07 -12.83
N PRO A 39 18.91 13.36 -13.02
CA PRO A 39 17.98 13.75 -14.09
C PRO A 39 18.37 13.23 -15.47
N GLN A 40 19.66 13.00 -15.70
CA GLN A 40 20.14 12.48 -16.99
C GLN A 40 19.83 10.99 -17.16
N ASP A 41 19.61 10.27 -16.07
CA ASP A 41 19.39 8.82 -16.12
C ASP A 41 17.92 8.44 -16.22
N SER A 42 17.01 9.37 -16.09
CA SER A 42 15.55 9.18 -16.24
C SER A 42 15.02 8.01 -15.40
N PHE A 43 14.51 8.32 -14.22
CA PHE A 43 13.85 7.30 -13.42
C PHE A 43 12.64 6.72 -14.15
N GLN A 44 12.48 5.41 -14.09
CA GLN A 44 11.29 4.73 -14.64
C GLN A 44 10.67 3.83 -13.58
N LEU A 45 9.35 3.90 -13.45
CA LEU A 45 8.60 3.00 -12.60
C LEU A 45 8.76 1.57 -13.09
N PRO A 46 8.79 0.59 -12.17
CA PRO A 46 8.78 -0.82 -12.57
C PRO A 46 7.60 -1.11 -13.49
N ARG A 47 7.82 -1.94 -14.50
CA ARG A 47 6.78 -2.27 -15.48
C ARG A 47 5.87 -3.38 -14.99
N SER A 48 6.33 -4.17 -14.03
CA SER A 48 5.58 -5.32 -13.51
C SER A 48 5.87 -5.50 -12.03
N GLN A 49 5.06 -6.34 -11.40
CA GLN A 49 5.27 -6.72 -10.02
C GLN A 49 6.62 -7.40 -9.82
N GLU A 50 7.04 -8.22 -10.75
CA GLU A 50 8.32 -8.91 -10.67
C GLU A 50 9.48 -7.92 -10.72
N GLU A 51 9.40 -6.93 -11.58
CA GLU A 51 10.42 -5.89 -11.64
C GLU A 51 10.43 -5.08 -10.34
N LEU A 52 9.25 -4.77 -9.79
CA LEU A 52 9.14 -4.05 -8.53
C LEU A 52 9.87 -4.81 -7.41
N THR A 53 9.58 -6.09 -7.26
CA THR A 53 10.17 -6.88 -6.18
C THR A 53 11.67 -7.13 -6.39
N SER A 54 12.14 -7.19 -7.63
CA SER A 54 13.55 -7.39 -7.90
C SER A 54 14.38 -6.13 -7.69
N ARG A 55 13.78 -4.95 -7.88
CA ARG A 55 14.49 -3.68 -7.77
C ARG A 55 14.39 -3.04 -6.38
N PHE A 56 13.32 -3.32 -5.63
CA PHE A 56 13.05 -2.60 -4.39
C PHE A 56 12.84 -3.57 -3.23
N SER A 57 13.72 -3.48 -2.24
CA SER A 57 13.67 -4.37 -1.07
C SER A 57 12.40 -4.17 -0.25
N ALA A 58 11.85 -2.97 -0.21
CA ALA A 58 10.61 -2.74 0.51
C ALA A 58 9.49 -3.62 -0.03
N ALA A 59 9.38 -3.73 -1.37
CA ALA A 59 8.38 -4.60 -1.99
C ALA A 59 8.74 -6.08 -1.82
N ALA A 60 10.03 -6.42 -1.93
CA ALA A 60 10.47 -7.82 -1.82
C ALA A 60 10.25 -8.39 -0.43
N GLN A 61 10.35 -7.55 0.61
CA GLN A 61 10.28 -8.00 1.99
C GLN A 61 8.89 -7.90 2.59
N ARG A 62 7.93 -7.33 1.88
CA ARG A 62 6.58 -7.12 2.38
C ARG A 62 5.59 -7.92 1.56
N SER A 63 4.72 -8.62 2.26
CA SER A 63 3.68 -9.42 1.64
C SER A 63 2.43 -9.33 2.52
N ASP A 64 1.31 -9.74 1.94
CA ASP A 64 0.05 -9.75 2.67
C ASP A 64 0.19 -10.54 3.98
N PRO A 65 -0.19 -9.96 5.13
CA PRO A 65 0.01 -10.63 6.42
C PRO A 65 -0.83 -11.90 6.60
N LEU A 66 -1.90 -12.06 5.82
CA LEU A 66 -2.74 -13.24 5.92
C LEU A 66 -2.36 -14.30 4.89
N THR A 67 -2.24 -13.93 3.62
CA THR A 67 -2.00 -14.89 2.53
C THR A 67 -0.52 -15.14 2.29
N ARG A 68 0.35 -14.27 2.77
CA ARG A 68 1.80 -14.31 2.55
C ARG A 68 2.20 -14.14 1.09
N ARG A 69 1.27 -13.67 0.25
CA ARG A 69 1.55 -13.41 -1.16
C ARG A 69 1.95 -11.96 -1.36
N PRO A 70 2.76 -11.66 -2.39
CA PRO A 70 3.11 -10.28 -2.71
C PRO A 70 1.88 -9.46 -3.05
N TYR A 71 1.93 -8.17 -2.74
CA TYR A 71 0.88 -7.26 -3.17
C TYR A 71 0.92 -7.08 -4.67
N GLN A 72 -0.24 -6.85 -5.26
CA GLN A 72 -0.32 -6.58 -6.68
C GLN A 72 0.15 -5.16 -6.98
N TYR A 73 0.92 -4.99 -8.02
CA TYR A 73 1.41 -3.69 -8.47
C TYR A 73 1.01 -3.49 -9.92
N ILE A 74 0.44 -2.32 -10.23
CA ILE A 74 0.00 -1.98 -11.58
C ILE A 74 0.53 -0.61 -11.93
N LYS A 75 1.41 -0.54 -12.93
CA LYS A 75 1.87 0.74 -13.45
C LYS A 75 0.79 1.31 -14.35
N GLN A 76 0.43 2.57 -14.13
CA GLN A 76 -0.58 3.26 -14.93
C GLN A 76 0.05 4.16 -16.00
N ASP A 77 1.06 4.93 -15.62
CA ASP A 77 1.80 5.78 -16.55
C ASP A 77 3.20 6.06 -15.98
N ALA A 78 3.88 7.07 -16.49
CA ALA A 78 5.26 7.34 -16.11
C ALA A 78 5.42 7.69 -14.62
N THR A 79 4.38 8.22 -13.97
CA THR A 79 4.45 8.68 -12.59
C THR A 79 3.39 8.07 -11.68
N HIS A 80 2.40 7.35 -12.23
CA HIS A 80 1.28 6.81 -11.44
C HIS A 80 1.28 5.31 -11.45
N TYR A 81 0.96 4.73 -10.30
CA TYR A 81 0.84 3.28 -10.13
C TYR A 81 -0.17 2.98 -9.05
N MET A 82 -0.61 1.74 -8.99
CA MET A 82 -1.50 1.27 -7.93
C MET A 82 -0.88 0.10 -7.20
N LEU A 83 -1.15 0.02 -5.90
CA LEU A 83 -0.87 -1.15 -5.09
C LEU A 83 -2.20 -1.72 -4.63
N CYS A 84 -2.37 -3.03 -4.78
CA CYS A 84 -3.65 -3.68 -4.52
C CYS A 84 -3.46 -4.84 -3.55
N ALA A 85 -4.50 -5.07 -2.74
CA ALA A 85 -4.54 -6.17 -1.79
C ALA A 85 -5.98 -6.59 -1.55
N GLY A 86 -6.15 -7.75 -0.92
CA GLY A 86 -7.45 -8.17 -0.44
C GLY A 86 -7.65 -7.66 0.98
N PHE A 87 -8.38 -6.59 1.13
CA PHE A 87 -8.69 -6.06 2.46
C PHE A 87 -9.81 -6.88 3.09
N GLU A 88 -9.72 -7.10 4.40
CA GLU A 88 -10.67 -7.95 5.09
C GLU A 88 -11.90 -7.18 5.55
N ALA A 89 -11.78 -5.87 5.72
CA ALA A 89 -12.88 -5.01 6.12
C ALA A 89 -12.81 -3.69 5.34
N PRO A 90 -13.93 -2.98 5.20
CA PRO A 90 -13.89 -1.66 4.59
C PRO A 90 -13.30 -0.65 5.56
N SER A 91 -12.84 0.49 5.03
CA SER A 91 -12.44 1.61 5.87
C SER A 91 -13.61 2.01 6.77
N PRO A 92 -13.34 2.42 8.02
CA PRO A 92 -14.42 2.87 8.90
C PRO A 92 -15.21 4.02 8.28
N VAL A 93 -16.53 3.98 8.42
CA VAL A 93 -17.41 5.01 7.86
C VAL A 93 -17.08 6.38 8.42
N GLU A 94 -16.69 6.44 9.68
CA GLU A 94 -16.40 7.68 10.38
C GLU A 94 -14.97 8.16 10.21
N TRP A 95 -14.13 7.39 9.55
CA TRP A 95 -12.74 7.77 9.38
C TRP A 95 -12.62 8.95 8.42
N GLN A 96 -11.95 10.00 8.87
CA GLN A 96 -11.85 11.26 8.13
C GLN A 96 -10.45 11.51 7.57
N GLY A 97 -9.68 10.46 7.37
CA GLY A 97 -8.38 10.57 6.74
C GLY A 97 -8.48 10.88 5.26
N ASP A 98 -7.32 11.00 4.62
CA ASP A 98 -7.25 11.29 3.18
C ASP A 98 -8.04 10.23 2.40
N PRO A 99 -8.95 10.66 1.51
CA PRO A 99 -9.74 9.72 0.71
C PRO A 99 -8.93 8.69 -0.08
N MET A 100 -7.67 8.99 -0.40
CA MET A 100 -6.84 8.03 -1.13
C MET A 100 -6.64 6.71 -0.39
N TRP A 101 -6.78 6.72 0.96
CA TRP A 101 -6.58 5.54 1.79
C TRP A 101 -7.86 4.75 2.04
N HIS A 102 -9.00 5.24 1.56
CA HIS A 102 -10.26 4.54 1.74
C HIS A 102 -10.32 3.32 0.82
N HIS A 103 -10.85 2.23 1.34
CA HIS A 103 -10.98 0.99 0.59
C HIS A 103 -12.24 0.25 1.02
N ALA A 104 -12.77 -0.55 0.11
CA ALA A 104 -13.83 -1.50 0.43
C ALA A 104 -13.21 -2.79 0.95
N ALA A 105 -14.05 -3.69 1.48
CA ALA A 105 -13.62 -5.05 1.74
C ALA A 105 -13.43 -5.79 0.42
N GLY A 106 -12.49 -6.73 0.39
CA GLY A 106 -12.17 -7.49 -0.81
C GLY A 106 -11.02 -6.85 -1.58
N HIS A 107 -10.88 -7.22 -2.84
CA HIS A 107 -9.79 -6.71 -3.67
C HIS A 107 -9.97 -5.21 -3.89
N ALA A 108 -8.98 -4.44 -3.48
CA ALA A 108 -9.01 -2.99 -3.63
C ALA A 108 -7.61 -2.46 -3.92
N CYS A 109 -7.55 -1.37 -4.68
CA CYS A 109 -6.31 -0.76 -5.09
C CYS A 109 -6.24 0.68 -4.61
N ILE A 110 -5.04 1.10 -4.23
CA ILE A 110 -4.77 2.48 -3.83
C ILE A 110 -3.81 3.08 -4.85
N ALA A 111 -4.19 4.24 -5.38
CA ALA A 111 -3.43 4.92 -6.41
C ALA A 111 -2.36 5.83 -5.79
N PHE A 112 -1.17 5.79 -6.36
CA PHE A 112 -0.04 6.59 -5.89
C PHE A 112 0.58 7.37 -7.03
N ASP A 113 1.18 8.50 -6.67
CA ASP A 113 1.97 9.32 -7.58
C ASP A 113 3.40 9.34 -7.04
N VAL A 114 4.35 8.81 -7.81
CA VAL A 114 5.74 8.68 -7.35
C VAL A 114 6.43 10.03 -7.14
N THR A 115 5.84 11.12 -7.62
CA THR A 115 6.39 12.46 -7.42
C THR A 115 5.97 13.10 -6.11
N ARG A 116 5.07 12.46 -5.34
CA ARG A 116 4.51 13.02 -4.12
C ARG A 116 4.67 12.06 -2.95
N LEU A 117 5.27 12.55 -1.86
CA LEU A 117 5.42 11.75 -0.64
C LEU A 117 4.45 12.18 0.46
N ASP A 118 4.10 13.46 0.50
CA ASP A 118 3.35 14.03 1.62
C ASP A 118 2.02 13.33 1.89
N ALA A 119 1.41 12.78 0.84
CA ALA A 119 0.12 12.12 0.96
C ALA A 119 0.23 10.65 1.39
N TYR A 120 1.44 10.14 1.59
CA TYR A 120 1.67 8.71 1.75
C TYR A 120 1.89 8.27 3.19
N PHE A 121 1.35 9.01 4.14
CA PHE A 121 1.44 8.65 5.55
C PHE A 121 0.03 8.38 6.07
N PRO A 122 -0.44 7.14 6.00
CA PRO A 122 -1.79 6.84 6.47
C PRO A 122 -1.83 6.88 8.00
N PRO A 123 -2.80 7.56 8.59
CA PRO A 123 -3.05 7.35 10.01
C PRO A 123 -3.66 5.98 10.22
N SER A 124 -3.55 5.47 11.43
CA SER A 124 -4.25 4.23 11.75
C SER A 124 -5.76 4.45 11.63
N GLN A 125 -6.44 3.56 10.92
CA GLN A 125 -7.87 3.66 10.72
C GLN A 125 -8.68 3.11 11.90
N HIS A 126 -8.02 2.40 12.82
CA HIS A 126 -8.71 1.59 13.81
C HIS A 126 -8.22 1.85 15.23
N GLU A 127 -7.72 3.03 15.48
CA GLU A 127 -7.32 3.44 16.84
C GLU A 127 -8.50 3.91 17.66
#